data_9b902298759cef564ef303a5dabd5a56
#
_entry.id   9b902298759cef564ef303a5dabd5a56
#
_cell.length_a   1.000
_cell.length_b   1.000
_cell.length_c   1.000
_cell.angle_alpha   90.00
_cell.angle_beta   90.00
_cell.angle_gamma   90.00
#
_symmetry.space_group_name_H-M   'P 1'
#
loop_
_entity.id
_entity.type
_entity.pdbx_description
1 polymer ?
#
loop_
_entity_poly.entity_id
_entity_poly.type
_entity_poly.pdbx_seq_one_letter_code
_entity_poly.pdbx_strand_id
1 'polypeptide(L)'
;MAILACGLVQFTQAQEPTLIDPVDIVEGLPTDEALEAEWFVTNATENPMTLTVTRNVLQTVETMNLPYDTGAVGAYERFCWGGTCYPYGTASSAVGLALTLEPNDTTGINAFGAEDWLIADYYPNGESGATAIEYCFDATQQGVATVCHTVVFCTGIETQDCVLSVSESEVELQGLAPNPVEGISSLTYRAPKGGVLRFLDLTGRTVKSVVLAPGQGAVWVDGADFAPGTYLYALEVNGRIGQARKFNVAR
;
A
#
# COMPACT_ATOMS: atom_id res chain seq x y z
N MET A 1 16.88 4.24 53.34
CA MET A 1 17.48 4.65 52.05
C MET A 1 16.87 3.73 50.98
N ALA A 2 15.78 4.16 50.30
CA ALA A 2 15.07 3.37 49.33
C ALA A 2 15.62 3.75 47.95
N ILE A 3 16.17 2.77 47.23
CA ILE A 3 16.67 2.93 45.87
C ILE A 3 15.46 2.74 44.96
N LEU A 4 15.01 3.83 44.33
CA LEU A 4 14.02 3.78 43.26
C LEU A 4 14.72 3.20 42.01
N ALA A 5 14.36 1.96 41.66
CA ALA A 5 14.75 1.39 40.36
C ALA A 5 13.91 2.06 39.28
N CYS A 6 14.50 2.95 38.50
CA CYS A 6 13.91 3.51 37.28
C CYS A 6 13.99 2.43 36.20
N GLY A 7 12.86 1.76 35.93
CA GLY A 7 12.76 0.82 34.85
C GLY A 7 12.85 1.57 33.52
N LEU A 8 13.93 1.36 32.78
CA LEU A 8 14.03 1.74 31.37
C LEU A 8 13.00 0.95 30.57
N VAL A 9 11.96 1.63 30.10
CA VAL A 9 11.07 1.09 29.08
C VAL A 9 11.88 1.03 27.79
N GLN A 10 12.39 -0.15 27.45
CA GLN A 10 12.97 -0.37 26.14
C GLN A 10 11.81 -0.40 25.13
N PHE A 11 11.73 0.59 24.27
CA PHE A 11 10.93 0.51 23.07
C PHE A 11 11.62 -0.51 22.16
N THR A 12 11.07 -1.72 22.08
CA THR A 12 11.46 -2.66 21.04
C THR A 12 11.01 -2.06 19.72
N GLN A 13 11.96 -1.66 18.87
CA GLN A 13 11.69 -1.33 17.47
C GLN A 13 11.05 -2.57 16.83
N ALA A 14 9.96 -2.37 16.08
CA ALA A 14 9.38 -3.46 15.30
C ALA A 14 10.46 -3.99 14.35
N GLN A 15 10.63 -5.30 14.32
CA GLN A 15 11.50 -5.94 13.34
C GLN A 15 10.81 -5.89 11.98
N GLU A 16 11.55 -5.65 10.92
CA GLU A 16 11.01 -5.60 9.55
C GLU A 16 12.03 -6.14 8.55
N PRO A 17 11.59 -6.77 7.45
CA PRO A 17 12.48 -7.12 6.35
C PRO A 17 12.99 -5.84 5.66
N THR A 18 14.22 -5.88 5.16
CA THR A 18 14.79 -4.78 4.39
C THR A 18 14.86 -5.15 2.93
N LEU A 19 14.34 -4.29 2.06
CA LEU A 19 14.41 -4.46 0.62
C LEU A 19 15.73 -3.88 0.09
N ILE A 20 16.39 -4.62 -0.79
CA ILE A 20 17.65 -4.22 -1.43
C ILE A 20 17.41 -4.01 -2.90
N ASP A 21 17.77 -2.84 -3.39
CA ASP A 21 17.65 -2.39 -4.78
C ASP A 21 16.25 -2.57 -5.38
N PRO A 22 15.17 -2.21 -4.66
CA PRO A 22 13.84 -2.31 -5.21
C PRO A 22 13.66 -1.38 -6.40
N VAL A 23 13.04 -1.90 -7.45
CA VAL A 23 12.81 -1.16 -8.70
C VAL A 23 11.47 -0.45 -8.64
N ASP A 24 11.45 0.87 -8.83
CA ASP A 24 10.22 1.69 -8.80
C ASP A 24 9.48 1.66 -10.15
N ILE A 25 10.22 1.73 -11.27
CA ILE A 25 9.67 1.81 -12.62
C ILE A 25 10.44 0.91 -13.56
N VAL A 26 9.70 0.12 -14.34
CA VAL A 26 10.24 -0.68 -15.46
C VAL A 26 9.59 -0.21 -16.75
N GLU A 27 10.40 0.22 -17.71
CA GLU A 27 9.94 0.73 -19.00
C GLU A 27 10.12 -0.30 -20.10
N GLY A 28 9.21 -0.30 -21.07
CA GLY A 28 9.32 -1.16 -22.24
C GLY A 28 8.29 -0.86 -23.33
N LEU A 29 8.23 -1.74 -24.32
CA LEU A 29 7.31 -1.64 -25.42
C LEU A 29 6.11 -2.57 -25.19
N PRO A 30 4.93 -2.22 -25.71
CA PRO A 30 3.76 -3.12 -25.68
C PRO A 30 4.02 -4.47 -26.37
N THR A 31 5.02 -4.53 -27.25
CA THR A 31 5.42 -5.72 -28.01
C THR A 31 6.53 -6.53 -27.35
N ASP A 32 7.05 -6.09 -26.20
CA ASP A 32 8.05 -6.86 -25.47
C ASP A 32 7.44 -8.16 -24.94
N GLU A 33 8.21 -9.23 -24.93
CA GLU A 33 7.75 -10.53 -24.45
C GLU A 33 7.42 -10.47 -22.96
N ALA A 34 8.31 -9.87 -22.17
CA ALA A 34 8.10 -9.58 -20.77
C ALA A 34 8.93 -8.38 -20.30
N LEU A 35 8.50 -7.71 -19.27
CA LEU A 35 9.25 -6.75 -18.49
C LEU A 35 9.45 -7.34 -17.11
N GLU A 36 10.66 -7.28 -16.59
CA GLU A 36 11.03 -7.90 -15.32
C GLU A 36 11.43 -6.85 -14.29
N ALA A 37 10.88 -6.98 -13.09
CA ALA A 37 11.35 -6.28 -11.91
C ALA A 37 11.80 -7.30 -10.87
N GLU A 38 12.99 -7.11 -10.33
CA GLU A 38 13.53 -7.97 -9.29
C GLU A 38 14.18 -7.17 -8.17
N TRP A 39 14.10 -7.69 -6.94
CA TRP A 39 14.84 -7.17 -5.80
C TRP A 39 15.01 -8.20 -4.72
N PHE A 40 16.05 -8.00 -3.91
CA PHE A 40 16.39 -8.88 -2.82
C PHE A 40 15.75 -8.44 -1.50
N VAL A 41 15.62 -9.38 -0.59
CA VAL A 41 15.10 -9.14 0.75
C VAL A 41 16.11 -9.66 1.77
N THR A 42 16.48 -8.86 2.74
CA THR A 42 17.39 -9.26 3.81
C THR A 42 16.71 -9.19 5.18
N ASN A 43 17.08 -10.12 6.03
CA ASN A 43 16.76 -10.11 7.44
C ASN A 43 17.91 -9.48 8.23
N ALA A 44 17.86 -8.17 8.44
CA ALA A 44 18.85 -7.44 9.24
C ALA A 44 18.63 -7.57 10.76
N THR A 45 17.77 -8.49 11.21
CA THR A 45 17.43 -8.67 12.63
C THR A 45 18.22 -9.83 13.26
N GLU A 46 18.12 -9.98 14.58
CA GLU A 46 18.79 -11.05 15.33
C GLU A 46 17.98 -12.37 15.38
N ASN A 47 16.75 -12.39 14.86
CA ASN A 47 15.87 -13.55 14.89
C ASN A 47 15.52 -14.02 13.48
N PRO A 48 15.30 -15.32 13.25
CA PRO A 48 14.81 -15.82 11.98
C PRO A 48 13.48 -15.16 11.59
N MET A 49 13.29 -14.90 10.31
CA MET A 49 12.11 -14.23 9.75
C MET A 49 11.51 -15.11 8.64
N THR A 50 10.26 -15.53 8.80
CA THR A 50 9.56 -16.33 7.79
C THR A 50 8.55 -15.46 7.07
N LEU A 51 8.70 -15.30 5.77
CA LEU A 51 7.98 -14.34 4.93
C LEU A 51 7.13 -15.03 3.88
N THR A 52 5.95 -14.48 3.67
CA THR A 52 5.10 -14.67 2.49
C THR A 52 5.01 -13.37 1.73
N VAL A 53 4.60 -13.42 0.47
CA VAL A 53 4.39 -12.23 -0.36
C VAL A 53 2.92 -12.12 -0.72
N THR A 54 2.34 -10.95 -0.49
CA THR A 54 1.00 -10.57 -0.95
C THR A 54 1.14 -9.57 -2.09
N ARG A 55 0.37 -9.78 -3.17
CA ARG A 55 0.37 -8.97 -4.38
C ARG A 55 -0.94 -8.19 -4.50
N ASN A 56 -0.84 -6.87 -4.62
CA ASN A 56 -1.97 -5.96 -4.77
C ASN A 56 -1.84 -5.18 -6.09
N VAL A 57 -2.78 -5.34 -7.01
CA VAL A 57 -2.85 -4.52 -8.22
C VAL A 57 -3.49 -3.19 -7.85
N LEU A 58 -2.72 -2.10 -7.95
CA LEU A 58 -3.17 -0.75 -7.62
C LEU A 58 -3.78 -0.04 -8.83
N GLN A 59 -3.17 -0.25 -10.00
CA GLN A 59 -3.61 0.28 -11.29
C GLN A 59 -3.26 -0.74 -12.37
N THR A 60 -4.04 -0.83 -13.41
CA THR A 60 -3.74 -1.70 -14.55
C THR A 60 -4.33 -1.16 -15.85
N VAL A 61 -3.70 -1.50 -16.97
CA VAL A 61 -4.28 -1.45 -18.31
C VAL A 61 -5.32 -2.57 -18.47
N GLU A 62 -5.85 -2.77 -19.65
CA GLU A 62 -6.73 -3.92 -19.91
C GLU A 62 -6.00 -5.22 -19.59
N THR A 63 -6.62 -6.08 -18.78
CA THR A 63 -6.01 -7.32 -18.29
C THR A 63 -6.63 -8.54 -18.96
N MET A 64 -5.82 -9.58 -19.11
CA MET A 64 -6.28 -10.87 -19.57
C MET A 64 -7.35 -11.44 -18.62
N ASN A 65 -8.40 -12.01 -19.18
CA ASN A 65 -9.40 -12.72 -18.39
C ASN A 65 -8.89 -14.09 -17.92
N LEU A 66 -9.30 -14.47 -16.71
CA LEU A 66 -9.07 -15.82 -16.18
C LEU A 66 -10.21 -16.78 -16.62
N PRO A 67 -9.91 -18.05 -16.83
CA PRO A 67 -8.60 -18.71 -16.77
C PRO A 67 -7.70 -18.32 -17.95
N TYR A 68 -6.38 -18.43 -17.70
CA TYR A 68 -5.36 -18.18 -18.72
C TYR A 68 -5.62 -19.00 -19.98
N ASP A 69 -5.77 -18.32 -21.13
CA ASP A 69 -5.91 -18.95 -22.44
C ASP A 69 -4.85 -18.41 -23.40
N THR A 70 -4.17 -19.32 -24.09
CA THR A 70 -3.16 -18.95 -25.09
C THR A 70 -3.84 -18.22 -26.24
N GLY A 71 -3.45 -16.96 -26.47
CA GLY A 71 -4.07 -16.08 -27.46
C GLY A 71 -5.11 -15.12 -26.90
N ALA A 72 -5.35 -15.11 -25.57
CA ALA A 72 -6.09 -14.06 -24.93
C ALA A 72 -5.41 -12.70 -25.12
N VAL A 73 -6.18 -11.64 -25.24
CA VAL A 73 -5.70 -10.26 -25.27
C VAL A 73 -5.66 -9.70 -23.83
N GLY A 74 -4.90 -8.64 -23.65
CA GLY A 74 -4.77 -8.00 -22.36
C GLY A 74 -3.48 -8.38 -21.61
N ALA A 75 -2.99 -7.43 -20.83
CA ALA A 75 -1.77 -7.61 -20.05
C ALA A 75 -1.99 -8.57 -18.88
N TYR A 76 -0.92 -9.20 -18.44
CA TYR A 76 -0.92 -10.02 -17.23
C TYR A 76 0.45 -9.97 -16.54
N GLU A 77 0.48 -10.40 -15.29
CA GLU A 77 1.69 -10.47 -14.49
C GLU A 77 1.69 -11.78 -13.69
N ARG A 78 2.87 -12.31 -13.44
CA ARG A 78 3.13 -13.37 -12.48
C ARG A 78 4.31 -12.95 -11.60
N PHE A 79 4.45 -13.58 -10.45
CA PHE A 79 5.61 -13.34 -9.60
C PHE A 79 6.22 -14.64 -9.09
N CYS A 80 7.51 -14.61 -8.78
CA CYS A 80 8.24 -15.69 -8.14
C CYS A 80 8.71 -15.24 -6.76
N TRP A 81 8.67 -16.16 -5.79
CA TRP A 81 9.16 -15.94 -4.43
C TRP A 81 9.54 -17.26 -3.78
N GLY A 82 10.72 -17.31 -3.11
CA GLY A 82 11.18 -18.51 -2.40
C GLY A 82 11.42 -19.70 -3.33
N GLY A 83 11.86 -19.45 -4.57
CA GLY A 83 12.10 -20.47 -5.59
C GLY A 83 10.83 -21.04 -6.23
N THR A 84 9.68 -20.41 -6.01
CA THR A 84 8.39 -20.84 -6.59
C THR A 84 7.74 -19.68 -7.34
N CYS A 85 7.31 -19.94 -8.59
CA CYS A 85 6.59 -18.96 -9.39
C CYS A 85 5.07 -19.17 -9.29
N TYR A 86 4.36 -18.08 -9.07
CA TYR A 86 2.92 -18.02 -8.87
C TYR A 86 2.25 -17.44 -10.13
N PRO A 87 1.29 -18.16 -10.71
CA PRO A 87 0.67 -17.74 -11.98
C PRO A 87 -0.19 -16.48 -11.81
N TYR A 88 -0.51 -15.85 -12.93
CA TYR A 88 -1.45 -14.73 -13.00
C TYR A 88 -2.74 -14.99 -12.21
N GLY A 89 -3.20 -13.98 -11.50
CA GLY A 89 -4.37 -14.05 -10.63
C GLY A 89 -4.12 -14.58 -9.23
N THR A 90 -2.88 -15.01 -8.90
CA THR A 90 -2.51 -15.38 -7.54
C THR A 90 -2.30 -14.12 -6.70
N ALA A 91 -3.04 -13.99 -5.60
CA ALA A 91 -2.96 -12.82 -4.72
C ALA A 91 -1.88 -12.93 -3.64
N SER A 92 -1.42 -14.15 -3.31
CA SER A 92 -0.43 -14.37 -2.24
C SER A 92 0.36 -15.64 -2.50
N SER A 93 1.63 -15.64 -2.10
CA SER A 93 2.43 -16.85 -2.06
C SER A 93 1.86 -17.85 -1.04
N ALA A 94 2.10 -19.14 -1.26
CA ALA A 94 1.57 -20.18 -0.40
C ALA A 94 2.26 -20.18 0.98
N VAL A 95 1.49 -20.16 2.06
CA VAL A 95 2.02 -20.19 3.44
C VAL A 95 2.89 -21.42 3.69
N GLY A 96 2.56 -22.57 3.08
CA GLY A 96 3.38 -23.80 3.20
C GLY A 96 4.72 -23.74 2.45
N LEU A 97 4.95 -22.69 1.66
CA LEU A 97 6.18 -22.41 0.91
C LEU A 97 6.80 -21.06 1.33
N ALA A 98 6.45 -20.57 2.52
CA ALA A 98 7.01 -19.36 3.07
C ALA A 98 8.54 -19.46 3.21
N LEU A 99 9.26 -18.42 2.81
CA LEU A 99 10.72 -18.37 2.88
C LEU A 99 11.17 -17.93 4.27
N THR A 100 12.08 -18.70 4.88
CA THR A 100 12.73 -18.32 6.14
C THR A 100 14.12 -17.79 5.85
N LEU A 101 14.38 -16.56 6.29
CA LEU A 101 15.69 -15.91 6.30
C LEU A 101 16.25 -15.96 7.72
N GLU A 102 17.41 -16.57 7.89
CA GLU A 102 18.15 -16.53 9.16
C GLU A 102 18.67 -15.12 9.44
N PRO A 103 19.13 -14.80 10.68
CA PRO A 103 19.72 -13.51 11.00
C PRO A 103 20.86 -13.12 10.05
N ASN A 104 20.78 -11.92 9.48
CA ASN A 104 21.70 -11.35 8.48
C ASN A 104 21.74 -12.12 7.14
N ASP A 105 20.75 -12.95 6.88
CA ASP A 105 20.60 -13.64 5.61
C ASP A 105 19.90 -12.75 4.57
N THR A 106 20.20 -13.00 3.30
CA THR A 106 19.61 -12.30 2.16
C THR A 106 19.16 -13.33 1.14
N THR A 107 18.03 -13.08 0.48
CA THR A 107 17.58 -13.91 -0.64
C THR A 107 18.66 -14.07 -1.69
N GLY A 108 18.72 -15.22 -2.35
CA GLY A 108 19.79 -15.54 -3.30
C GLY A 108 19.51 -16.84 -4.06
N ILE A 109 20.55 -17.51 -4.49
CA ILE A 109 20.42 -18.86 -5.06
C ILE A 109 20.35 -19.86 -3.92
N ASN A 110 19.23 -20.57 -3.81
CA ASN A 110 19.02 -21.54 -2.77
C ASN A 110 19.79 -22.87 -3.01
N ALA A 111 19.73 -23.78 -2.06
CA ALA A 111 20.45 -25.05 -2.11
C ALA A 111 20.07 -25.97 -3.32
N PHE A 112 18.96 -25.68 -3.98
CA PHE A 112 18.49 -26.40 -5.16
C PHE A 112 18.82 -25.67 -6.47
N GLY A 113 19.53 -24.52 -6.41
CA GLY A 113 19.91 -23.71 -7.57
C GLY A 113 18.78 -22.82 -8.11
N ALA A 114 17.71 -22.63 -7.32
CA ALA A 114 16.61 -21.75 -7.67
C ALA A 114 16.78 -20.36 -7.02
N GLU A 115 16.33 -19.35 -7.70
CA GLU A 115 16.28 -17.97 -7.25
C GLU A 115 15.17 -17.80 -6.25
N ASP A 116 15.47 -17.34 -5.03
CA ASP A 116 14.48 -17.19 -3.96
C ASP A 116 14.12 -15.74 -3.63
N TRP A 117 14.68 -14.76 -4.37
CA TRP A 117 14.27 -13.35 -4.30
C TRP A 117 12.94 -13.09 -5.01
N LEU A 118 12.42 -11.87 -4.92
CA LEU A 118 11.23 -11.50 -5.66
C LEU A 118 11.59 -11.22 -7.13
N ILE A 119 10.83 -11.86 -8.02
CA ILE A 119 10.83 -11.58 -9.45
C ILE A 119 9.38 -11.33 -9.85
N ALA A 120 9.13 -10.20 -10.50
CA ALA A 120 7.82 -9.85 -11.06
C ALA A 120 7.95 -9.74 -12.58
N ASP A 121 7.36 -10.69 -13.30
CA ASP A 121 7.30 -10.72 -14.75
C ASP A 121 5.99 -10.11 -15.23
N TYR A 122 6.06 -8.99 -15.91
CA TYR A 122 4.90 -8.34 -16.53
C TYR A 122 4.91 -8.56 -18.05
N TYR A 123 3.81 -9.07 -18.57
CA TYR A 123 3.60 -9.36 -19.97
C TYR A 123 2.63 -8.33 -20.55
N PRO A 124 3.10 -7.34 -21.34
CA PRO A 124 2.26 -6.29 -21.91
C PRO A 124 1.18 -6.81 -22.87
N ASN A 125 1.52 -7.82 -23.66
CA ASN A 125 0.62 -8.47 -24.63
C ASN A 125 -0.09 -7.49 -25.57
N GLY A 126 0.62 -6.43 -25.99
CA GLY A 126 0.12 -5.39 -26.88
C GLY A 126 -0.48 -4.17 -26.18
N GLU A 127 -0.68 -4.21 -24.86
CA GLU A 127 -1.27 -3.11 -24.12
C GLU A 127 -0.26 -1.99 -23.83
N SER A 128 -0.70 -0.74 -24.01
CA SER A 128 0.07 0.46 -23.68
C SER A 128 -0.51 1.12 -22.45
N GLY A 129 0.36 1.65 -21.59
CA GLY A 129 -0.04 2.36 -20.39
C GLY A 129 0.79 2.00 -19.17
N ALA A 130 0.28 2.29 -17.99
CA ALA A 130 0.95 2.03 -16.72
C ALA A 130 0.16 0.98 -15.91
N THR A 131 0.86 -0.06 -15.47
CA THR A 131 0.36 -1.05 -14.51
C THR A 131 1.20 -0.96 -13.25
N ALA A 132 0.55 -0.72 -12.10
CA ALA A 132 1.19 -0.58 -10.81
C ALA A 132 0.80 -1.72 -9.87
N ILE A 133 1.79 -2.39 -9.33
CA ILE A 133 1.62 -3.57 -8.49
C ILE A 133 2.42 -3.36 -7.20
N GLU A 134 1.74 -3.52 -6.07
CA GLU A 134 2.36 -3.50 -4.75
C GLU A 134 2.60 -4.93 -4.28
N TYR A 135 3.83 -5.22 -3.87
CA TYR A 135 4.22 -6.45 -3.22
C TYR A 135 4.52 -6.19 -1.76
N CYS A 136 3.82 -6.90 -0.88
CA CYS A 136 3.97 -6.79 0.57
C CYS A 136 4.60 -8.08 1.11
N PHE A 137 5.68 -7.94 1.86
CA PHE A 137 6.38 -9.02 2.54
C PHE A 137 5.81 -9.15 3.95
N ASP A 138 4.99 -10.17 4.13
CA ASP A 138 4.25 -10.42 5.35
C ASP A 138 4.96 -11.47 6.19
N ALA A 139 5.37 -11.10 7.40
CA ALA A 139 5.94 -12.07 8.31
C ALA A 139 4.85 -12.93 8.96
N THR A 140 5.12 -14.21 9.07
CA THR A 140 4.23 -15.15 9.75
C THR A 140 4.33 -15.06 11.28
N GLN A 141 5.38 -14.39 11.80
CA GLN A 141 5.63 -14.21 13.23
C GLN A 141 5.01 -12.91 13.75
N GLN A 142 4.65 -12.91 15.04
CA GLN A 142 4.24 -11.68 15.72
C GLN A 142 5.44 -10.76 15.98
N GLY A 143 5.21 -9.44 15.87
CA GLY A 143 6.21 -8.42 16.17
C GLY A 143 7.13 -8.05 14.99
N VAL A 144 6.91 -8.64 13.81
CA VAL A 144 7.56 -8.23 12.57
C VAL A 144 6.56 -7.41 11.74
N ALA A 145 6.97 -6.23 11.30
CA ALA A 145 6.14 -5.38 10.48
C ALA A 145 6.16 -5.85 9.01
N THR A 146 5.04 -5.68 8.33
CA THR A 146 4.94 -5.85 6.87
C THR A 146 5.64 -4.70 6.17
N VAL A 147 6.46 -5.02 5.17
CA VAL A 147 7.09 -4.04 4.29
C VAL A 147 6.54 -4.21 2.87
N CYS A 148 6.09 -3.13 2.27
CA CYS A 148 5.54 -3.13 0.92
C CYS A 148 6.38 -2.26 -0.01
N HIS A 149 6.44 -2.67 -1.28
CA HIS A 149 7.03 -1.88 -2.37
C HIS A 149 6.12 -1.93 -3.59
N THR A 150 6.03 -0.82 -4.32
CA THR A 150 5.23 -0.70 -5.53
C THR A 150 6.14 -0.56 -6.73
N VAL A 151 6.00 -1.45 -7.71
CA VAL A 151 6.63 -1.32 -9.02
C VAL A 151 5.59 -0.87 -10.06
N VAL A 152 6.01 0.00 -10.97
CA VAL A 152 5.20 0.48 -12.10
C VAL A 152 5.80 -0.03 -13.39
N PHE A 153 5.06 -0.83 -14.13
CA PHE A 153 5.40 -1.26 -15.48
C PHE A 153 4.80 -0.28 -16.48
N CYS A 154 5.66 0.32 -17.30
CA CYS A 154 5.35 1.36 -18.26
C CYS A 154 5.54 0.85 -19.69
N THR A 155 4.49 0.78 -20.46
CA THR A 155 4.55 0.27 -21.82
C THR A 155 4.06 1.28 -22.83
N GLY A 156 4.93 1.68 -23.78
CA GLY A 156 4.56 2.51 -24.92
C GLY A 156 4.09 3.93 -24.59
N ILE A 157 4.36 4.42 -23.40
CA ILE A 157 4.09 5.80 -22.95
C ILE A 157 5.37 6.41 -22.39
N GLU A 158 5.44 7.73 -22.33
CA GLU A 158 6.59 8.45 -21.74
C GLU A 158 6.63 8.25 -20.23
N THR A 159 7.83 8.15 -19.65
CA THR A 159 8.05 7.95 -18.20
C THR A 159 7.30 8.94 -17.33
N GLN A 160 7.19 10.17 -17.75
CA GLN A 160 6.44 11.20 -17.04
C GLN A 160 4.93 10.93 -16.96
N ASP A 161 4.38 10.15 -17.88
CA ASP A 161 2.99 9.72 -17.90
C ASP A 161 2.78 8.38 -17.16
N CYS A 162 3.90 7.71 -16.84
CA CYS A 162 3.96 6.51 -16.03
C CYS A 162 3.90 6.77 -14.52
N VAL A 163 4.05 8.02 -14.13
CA VAL A 163 3.84 8.35 -12.73
C VAL A 163 2.48 7.79 -12.38
N LEU A 164 2.45 6.91 -11.36
CA LEU A 164 1.19 6.60 -10.71
C LEU A 164 0.42 7.91 -10.62
N SER A 165 -0.57 8.09 -11.47
CA SER A 165 -1.71 8.81 -11.00
C SER A 165 -2.20 7.93 -9.84
N VAL A 166 -1.54 8.05 -8.69
CA VAL A 166 -2.20 7.80 -7.44
C VAL A 166 -3.43 8.62 -7.64
N SER A 167 -4.50 7.91 -7.95
CA SER A 167 -5.77 8.54 -8.20
C SER A 167 -6.23 9.14 -6.87
N GLU A 168 -5.54 10.20 -6.42
CA GLU A 168 -6.14 11.20 -5.54
C GLU A 168 -7.43 11.72 -6.19
N SER A 169 -7.57 11.53 -7.53
CA SER A 169 -8.77 11.90 -8.28
C SER A 169 -9.99 11.02 -8.02
N GLU A 170 -9.86 9.86 -7.42
CA GLU A 170 -11.03 9.08 -7.01
C GLU A 170 -11.56 9.45 -5.62
N VAL A 171 -10.71 10.02 -4.76
CA VAL A 171 -11.11 10.44 -3.41
C VAL A 171 -11.05 11.95 -3.33
N GLU A 172 -12.18 12.58 -3.44
CA GLU A 172 -12.34 14.03 -3.26
C GLU A 172 -12.95 14.31 -1.90
N LEU A 173 -12.30 15.21 -1.16
CA LEU A 173 -12.83 15.73 0.08
C LEU A 173 -12.85 17.24 -0.02
N GLN A 174 -14.02 17.83 -0.14
CA GLN A 174 -14.14 19.30 -0.26
C GLN A 174 -14.00 20.00 1.09
N GLY A 175 -13.81 21.30 1.03
CA GLY A 175 -13.71 22.13 2.22
C GLY A 175 -15.01 22.13 3.03
N LEU A 176 -14.88 22.07 4.35
CA LEU A 176 -16.00 22.25 5.25
C LEU A 176 -16.53 23.70 5.17
N ALA A 177 -17.81 23.86 4.93
CA ALA A 177 -18.44 25.16 4.81
C ALA A 177 -19.78 25.20 5.57
N PRO A 178 -20.06 26.31 6.31
CA PRO A 178 -19.17 27.42 6.62
C PRO A 178 -17.99 27.02 7.51
N ASN A 179 -16.88 27.78 7.40
CA ASN A 179 -15.73 27.67 8.29
C ASN A 179 -15.24 29.08 8.64
N PRO A 180 -15.27 29.52 9.91
CA PRO A 180 -15.49 28.72 11.13
C PRO A 180 -16.88 28.09 11.26
N VAL A 181 -16.93 26.94 11.95
CA VAL A 181 -18.17 26.24 12.30
C VAL A 181 -18.76 26.89 13.55
N GLU A 182 -19.90 27.57 13.40
CA GLU A 182 -20.67 28.18 14.52
C GLU A 182 -21.94 27.39 14.85
N GLY A 183 -22.39 26.57 13.94
CA GLY A 183 -23.56 25.69 14.05
C GLY A 183 -23.35 24.44 13.20
N ILE A 184 -24.17 24.26 12.18
CA ILE A 184 -24.07 23.14 11.26
C ILE A 184 -23.28 23.57 10.01
N SER A 185 -22.25 22.84 9.69
CA SER A 185 -21.45 22.94 8.46
C SER A 185 -21.52 21.63 7.69
N SER A 186 -21.21 21.67 6.41
CA SER A 186 -21.16 20.47 5.58
C SER A 186 -19.89 20.42 4.73
N LEU A 187 -19.47 19.21 4.42
CA LEU A 187 -18.48 18.95 3.39
C LEU A 187 -19.03 17.89 2.44
N THR A 188 -18.63 17.96 1.20
CA THR A 188 -18.94 16.92 0.21
C THR A 188 -17.72 16.04 0.00
N TYR A 189 -17.98 14.78 -0.31
CA TYR A 189 -16.94 13.83 -0.61
C TYR A 189 -17.28 12.99 -1.85
N ARG A 190 -16.25 12.49 -2.50
CA ARG A 190 -16.30 11.41 -3.46
C ARG A 190 -15.32 10.35 -2.98
N ALA A 191 -15.82 9.15 -2.69
CA ALA A 191 -15.05 8.03 -2.21
C ALA A 191 -15.62 6.73 -2.82
N PRO A 192 -15.18 6.31 -4.00
CA PRO A 192 -15.77 5.17 -4.73
C PRO A 192 -15.84 3.87 -3.92
N LYS A 193 -14.89 3.65 -3.05
CA LYS A 193 -14.82 2.48 -2.15
C LYS A 193 -15.36 2.76 -0.72
N GLY A 194 -15.88 3.98 -0.47
CA GLY A 194 -16.19 4.44 0.87
C GLY A 194 -14.94 4.77 1.69
N GLY A 195 -15.09 4.86 3.01
CA GLY A 195 -13.98 5.14 3.90
C GLY A 195 -14.42 5.62 5.28
N VAL A 196 -13.47 6.13 6.06
CA VAL A 196 -13.74 6.71 7.39
C VAL A 196 -13.21 8.14 7.41
N LEU A 197 -14.11 9.11 7.53
CA LEU A 197 -13.74 10.50 7.78
C LEU A 197 -13.37 10.67 9.24
N ARG A 198 -12.11 11.02 9.52
CA ARG A 198 -11.60 11.26 10.88
C ARG A 198 -11.47 12.74 11.13
N PHE A 199 -11.94 13.18 12.29
CA PHE A 199 -11.71 14.51 12.83
C PHE A 199 -10.69 14.41 13.95
N LEU A 200 -9.63 15.20 13.87
CA LEU A 200 -8.44 15.09 14.71
C LEU A 200 -8.21 16.43 15.44
N ASP A 201 -7.75 16.36 16.68
CA ASP A 201 -7.18 17.53 17.32
C ASP A 201 -5.75 17.81 16.80
N LEU A 202 -5.14 18.91 17.20
CA LEU A 202 -3.80 19.30 16.75
C LEU A 202 -2.68 18.36 17.25
N THR A 203 -3.01 17.44 18.16
CA THR A 203 -2.07 16.39 18.60
C THR A 203 -2.18 15.11 17.76
N GLY A 204 -3.10 15.09 16.78
CA GLY A 204 -3.36 13.92 15.93
C GLY A 204 -4.32 12.90 16.54
N ARG A 205 -4.88 13.18 17.71
CA ARG A 205 -5.86 12.29 18.34
C ARG A 205 -7.21 12.42 17.65
N THR A 206 -7.82 11.29 17.29
CA THR A 206 -9.18 11.26 16.73
C THR A 206 -10.20 11.69 17.79
N VAL A 207 -10.96 12.75 17.51
CA VAL A 207 -12.04 13.26 18.36
C VAL A 207 -13.43 12.81 17.88
N LYS A 208 -13.59 12.56 16.58
CA LYS A 208 -14.82 12.03 15.97
C LYS A 208 -14.46 11.26 14.69
N SER A 209 -15.30 10.28 14.34
CA SER A 209 -15.20 9.59 13.05
C SER A 209 -16.58 9.35 12.45
N VAL A 210 -16.66 9.35 11.12
CA VAL A 210 -17.89 9.11 10.35
C VAL A 210 -17.57 8.11 9.25
N VAL A 211 -18.30 7.01 9.20
CA VAL A 211 -18.17 6.04 8.10
C VAL A 211 -18.87 6.60 6.87
N LEU A 212 -18.16 6.64 5.74
CA LEU A 212 -18.67 7.10 4.46
C LEU A 212 -19.07 5.91 3.60
N ALA A 213 -20.28 5.99 3.04
CA ALA A 213 -20.73 5.02 2.05
C ALA A 213 -19.91 5.17 0.75
N PRO A 214 -19.74 4.06 -0.03
CA PRO A 214 -19.17 4.15 -1.36
C PRO A 214 -19.92 5.13 -2.26
N GLY A 215 -19.18 5.88 -3.09
CA GLY A 215 -19.72 6.85 -4.04
C GLY A 215 -19.44 8.29 -3.63
N GLN A 216 -20.43 9.15 -3.83
CA GLN A 216 -20.36 10.57 -3.47
C GLN A 216 -21.47 10.93 -2.47
N GLY A 217 -21.20 11.90 -1.60
CA GLY A 217 -22.15 12.31 -0.60
C GLY A 217 -21.75 13.57 0.15
N ALA A 218 -22.53 13.90 1.18
CA ALA A 218 -22.25 15.02 2.08
C ALA A 218 -22.23 14.52 3.53
N VAL A 219 -21.36 15.11 4.33
CA VAL A 219 -21.30 14.93 5.79
C VAL A 219 -21.66 16.24 6.46
N TRP A 220 -22.57 16.15 7.39
CA TRP A 220 -22.97 17.28 8.23
C TRP A 220 -22.16 17.24 9.52
N VAL A 221 -21.60 18.37 9.88
CA VAL A 221 -20.75 18.56 11.05
C VAL A 221 -21.41 19.60 11.95
N ASP A 222 -21.80 19.18 13.14
CA ASP A 222 -22.33 20.10 14.15
C ASP A 222 -21.18 20.64 15.00
N GLY A 223 -21.05 21.95 15.08
CA GLY A 223 -20.07 22.62 15.94
C GLY A 223 -20.23 22.29 17.42
N ALA A 224 -21.42 21.89 17.85
CA ALA A 224 -21.68 21.46 19.23
C ALA A 224 -20.92 20.18 19.63
N ASP A 225 -20.52 19.37 18.66
CA ASP A 225 -19.74 18.14 18.90
C ASP A 225 -18.28 18.42 19.24
N PHE A 226 -17.84 19.68 19.14
CA PHE A 226 -16.44 20.07 19.33
C PHE A 226 -16.33 21.23 20.33
N ALA A 227 -15.25 21.27 21.08
CA ALA A 227 -14.90 22.46 21.82
C ALA A 227 -14.43 23.58 20.84
N PRO A 228 -14.57 24.88 21.18
CA PRO A 228 -14.00 25.93 20.36
C PRO A 228 -12.51 25.72 20.15
N GLY A 229 -12.05 25.80 18.89
CA GLY A 229 -10.63 25.55 18.58
C GLY A 229 -10.39 25.18 17.12
N THR A 230 -9.15 24.77 16.85
CA THR A 230 -8.71 24.33 15.54
C THR A 230 -8.59 22.82 15.50
N TYR A 231 -9.09 22.23 14.44
CA TYR A 231 -9.10 20.80 14.19
C TYR A 231 -8.65 20.48 12.76
N LEU A 232 -8.32 19.24 12.54
CA LEU A 232 -8.06 18.68 11.22
C LEU A 232 -9.13 17.64 10.90
N TYR A 233 -9.40 17.43 9.62
CA TYR A 233 -10.16 16.27 9.15
C TYR A 233 -9.44 15.64 7.97
N ALA A 234 -9.50 14.33 7.88
CA ALA A 234 -8.89 13.54 6.81
C ALA A 234 -9.74 12.30 6.54
N LEU A 235 -9.73 11.86 5.28
CA LEU A 235 -10.38 10.63 4.88
C LEU A 235 -9.38 9.48 4.92
N GLU A 236 -9.75 8.43 5.60
CA GLU A 236 -9.03 7.15 5.62
C GLU A 236 -9.73 6.17 4.69
N VAL A 237 -8.99 5.63 3.71
CA VAL A 237 -9.44 4.59 2.79
C VAL A 237 -8.42 3.46 2.82
N ASN A 238 -8.87 2.23 2.99
CA ASN A 238 -8.01 1.04 3.09
C ASN A 238 -6.86 1.18 4.12
N GLY A 239 -7.13 1.83 5.26
CA GLY A 239 -6.13 2.04 6.33
C GLY A 239 -5.13 3.17 6.06
N ARG A 240 -5.18 3.83 4.90
CA ARG A 240 -4.34 4.98 4.56
C ARG A 240 -5.12 6.28 4.78
N ILE A 241 -4.50 7.22 5.49
CA ILE A 241 -5.06 8.55 5.73
C ILE A 241 -4.58 9.48 4.62
N GLY A 242 -5.53 10.05 3.87
CA GLY A 242 -5.26 11.04 2.83
C GLY A 242 -4.89 12.42 3.38
N GLN A 243 -4.86 13.42 2.50
CA GLN A 243 -4.53 14.79 2.85
C GLN A 243 -5.46 15.35 3.93
N ALA A 244 -4.89 15.83 5.03
CA ALA A 244 -5.63 16.47 6.10
C ALA A 244 -5.96 17.93 5.76
N ARG A 245 -7.18 18.35 6.11
CA ARG A 245 -7.66 19.73 5.96
C ARG A 245 -8.00 20.33 7.32
N LYS A 246 -7.77 21.63 7.45
CA LYS A 246 -8.01 22.36 8.69
C LYS A 246 -9.41 22.97 8.70
N PHE A 247 -10.06 22.97 9.87
CA PHE A 247 -11.25 23.78 10.15
C PHE A 247 -11.18 24.37 11.55
N ASN A 248 -11.96 25.41 11.78
CA ASN A 248 -12.07 26.08 13.06
C ASN A 248 -13.51 25.98 13.58
N VAL A 249 -13.65 25.80 14.89
CA VAL A 249 -14.93 25.86 15.59
C VAL A 249 -14.96 27.14 16.42
N ALA A 250 -15.95 27.96 16.18
CA ALA A 250 -16.23 29.19 16.94
C ALA A 250 -17.57 29.05 17.67
N ARG A 251 -17.72 29.80 18.75
CA ARG A 251 -18.98 29.99 19.49
C ARG A 251 -19.19 31.45 19.73
#